data_942044913dd4472a9ea751a05857613f
#
_entry.id   942044913dd4472a9ea751a05857613f
#
_cell.length_a   1.000
_cell.length_b   1.000
_cell.length_c   1.000
_cell.angle_alpha   90.00
_cell.angle_beta   90.00
_cell.angle_gamma   90.00
#
_symmetry.space_group_name_H-M   'P 1'
#
loop_
_entity.id
_entity.type
_entity.pdbx_description
1 polymer ?
#
loop_
_entity_poly.entity_id
_entity_poly.type
_entity_poly.pdbx_seq_one_letter_code
_entity_poly.pdbx_strand_id
1 'polypeptide(L)'
;GGGVFLAAVGGDGAGEPEIDGQRLACIAEGLRLLVTLFRNRLSFVSENEHLRLQLINWLCAKERCTHSQISKELSHALQAHPKLDEILREIADYSAPRLQEHRHYTLKKAFWDDFDPYFAHFSREDAENALDRAMQSGAWAPKQQLRTPGRPPAPLGDILAVLAAPAT
;
A
#
# COMPACT_ATOMS: atom_id res chain seq x y z
N GLY A 1 73.20 -8.58 -23.04
CA GLY A 1 72.26 -7.85 -22.20
C GLY A 1 70.86 -8.15 -22.61
N GLY A 2 70.22 -9.14 -22.01
CA GLY A 2 68.81 -9.47 -22.29
C GLY A 2 67.90 -8.75 -21.31
N GLY A 3 67.10 -7.82 -21.83
CA GLY A 3 66.02 -7.18 -21.04
C GLY A 3 64.74 -7.99 -21.16
N VAL A 4 64.32 -8.57 -20.07
CA VAL A 4 63.01 -9.26 -19.97
C VAL A 4 61.93 -8.21 -19.76
N PHE A 5 61.06 -8.05 -20.76
CA PHE A 5 59.88 -7.20 -20.70
C PHE A 5 58.77 -7.96 -19.96
N LEU A 6 58.54 -7.61 -18.69
CA LEU A 6 57.39 -8.07 -17.94
C LEU A 6 56.17 -7.27 -18.44
N ALA A 7 55.32 -7.92 -19.21
CA ALA A 7 53.99 -7.39 -19.58
C ALA A 7 53.13 -7.39 -18.31
N ALA A 8 52.74 -6.19 -17.86
CA ALA A 8 51.75 -6.01 -16.84
C ALA A 8 50.37 -6.41 -17.43
N VAL A 9 49.83 -7.51 -16.90
CA VAL A 9 48.44 -7.89 -17.13
C VAL A 9 47.57 -6.85 -16.41
N GLY A 10 47.00 -5.92 -17.20
CA GLY A 10 46.00 -5.00 -16.72
C GLY A 10 44.78 -5.78 -16.28
N GLY A 11 44.53 -5.77 -14.97
CA GLY A 11 43.31 -6.32 -14.45
C GLY A 11 42.10 -5.51 -15.01
N ASP A 12 41.29 -6.17 -15.81
CA ASP A 12 39.96 -5.69 -16.16
C ASP A 12 39.15 -5.59 -14.86
N GLY A 13 39.11 -4.39 -14.30
CA GLY A 13 38.16 -4.03 -13.30
C GLY A 13 36.78 -4.14 -13.96
N ALA A 14 36.10 -5.26 -13.76
CA ALA A 14 34.68 -5.37 -14.04
C ALA A 14 33.98 -4.29 -13.23
N GLY A 15 33.76 -3.11 -13.84
CA GLY A 15 32.97 -2.06 -13.28
C GLY A 15 31.60 -2.65 -12.94
N GLU A 16 31.21 -2.55 -11.69
CA GLU A 16 29.83 -2.89 -11.31
C GLU A 16 28.90 -2.14 -12.28
N PRO A 17 27.89 -2.84 -12.86
CA PRO A 17 26.99 -2.21 -13.79
C PRO A 17 26.31 -1.05 -13.07
N GLU A 18 26.65 0.17 -13.42
CA GLU A 18 25.97 1.39 -12.96
C GLU A 18 24.50 1.25 -13.39
N ILE A 19 23.66 0.86 -12.41
CA ILE A 19 22.23 0.68 -12.67
C ILE A 19 21.66 2.06 -12.95
N ASP A 20 21.35 2.31 -14.22
CA ASP A 20 20.69 3.54 -14.65
C ASP A 20 19.45 3.82 -13.78
N GLY A 21 19.31 5.06 -13.30
CA GLY A 21 18.20 5.48 -12.44
C GLY A 21 16.83 5.13 -13.02
N GLN A 22 16.71 5.10 -14.34
CA GLN A 22 15.50 4.67 -15.02
C GLN A 22 15.22 3.17 -14.83
N ARG A 23 16.23 2.34 -14.85
CA ARG A 23 16.09 0.90 -14.58
C ARG A 23 15.69 0.62 -13.13
N LEU A 24 16.27 1.37 -12.18
CA LEU A 24 15.89 1.29 -10.78
C LEU A 24 14.42 1.68 -10.58
N ALA A 25 13.97 2.76 -11.23
CA ALA A 25 12.57 3.18 -11.18
C ALA A 25 11.63 2.10 -11.73
N CYS A 26 11.97 1.49 -12.87
CA CYS A 26 11.18 0.38 -13.45
C CYS A 26 11.13 -0.83 -12.54
N ILE A 27 12.25 -1.19 -11.90
CA ILE A 27 12.29 -2.32 -10.96
C ILE A 27 11.43 -2.02 -9.74
N ALA A 28 11.52 -0.81 -9.18
CA ALA A 28 10.72 -0.39 -8.04
C ALA A 28 9.22 -0.44 -8.34
N GLU A 29 8.79 0.05 -9.50
CA GLU A 29 7.39 -0.03 -9.93
C GLU A 29 6.93 -1.46 -10.20
N GLY A 30 7.79 -2.29 -10.78
CA GLY A 30 7.51 -3.71 -10.96
C GLY A 30 7.31 -4.45 -9.64
N LEU A 31 8.16 -4.20 -8.65
CA LEU A 31 8.02 -4.77 -7.31
C LEU A 31 6.77 -4.25 -6.61
N ARG A 32 6.46 -2.95 -6.73
CA ARG A 32 5.24 -2.36 -6.19
C ARG A 32 4.00 -3.02 -6.80
N LEU A 33 3.98 -3.23 -8.12
CA LEU A 33 2.89 -3.91 -8.80
C LEU A 33 2.72 -5.35 -8.29
N LEU A 34 3.81 -6.10 -8.15
CA LEU A 34 3.77 -7.46 -7.61
C LEU A 34 3.20 -7.50 -6.20
N VAL A 35 3.69 -6.63 -5.30
CA VAL A 35 3.17 -6.52 -3.93
C VAL A 35 1.67 -6.20 -3.95
N THR A 36 1.26 -5.26 -4.79
CA THR A 36 -0.16 -4.88 -4.95
C THR A 36 -1.01 -6.06 -5.42
N LEU A 37 -0.55 -6.80 -6.44
CA LEU A 37 -1.27 -7.96 -6.95
C LEU A 37 -1.40 -9.08 -5.91
N PHE A 38 -0.32 -9.35 -5.16
CA PHE A 38 -0.35 -10.33 -4.08
C PHE A 38 -1.32 -9.91 -2.98
N ARG A 39 -1.27 -8.66 -2.54
CA ARG A 39 -2.16 -8.15 -1.49
C ARG A 39 -3.63 -8.18 -1.90
N ASN A 40 -3.95 -7.71 -3.11
CA ASN A 40 -5.33 -7.70 -3.61
C ASN A 40 -5.89 -9.10 -3.88
N ARG A 41 -5.04 -10.04 -4.31
CA ARG A 41 -5.47 -11.42 -4.59
C ARG A 41 -5.54 -12.30 -3.36
N LEU A 42 -4.71 -12.04 -2.35
CA LEU A 42 -4.60 -12.84 -1.14
C LEU A 42 -5.42 -12.30 0.04
N SER A 43 -5.91 -11.08 -0.03
CA SER A 43 -6.79 -10.51 1.00
C SER A 43 -8.26 -10.89 0.72
N PHE A 44 -8.65 -12.08 1.15
CA PHE A 44 -10.06 -12.51 1.14
C PHE A 44 -10.82 -11.83 2.28
N VAL A 45 -11.00 -10.53 2.15
CA VAL A 45 -11.79 -9.75 3.09
C VAL A 45 -13.23 -9.63 2.60
N SER A 46 -14.18 -9.50 3.51
CA SER A 46 -15.57 -9.22 3.16
C SER A 46 -15.69 -7.86 2.47
N GLU A 47 -16.77 -7.62 1.72
CA GLU A 47 -17.02 -6.32 1.10
C GLU A 47 -17.03 -5.17 2.11
N ASN A 48 -17.60 -5.40 3.30
CA ASN A 48 -17.60 -4.41 4.38
C ASN A 48 -16.18 -4.07 4.84
N GLU A 49 -15.33 -5.07 5.01
CA GLU A 49 -13.94 -4.86 5.42
C GLU A 49 -13.12 -4.23 4.30
N HIS A 50 -13.39 -4.60 3.05
CA HIS A 50 -12.76 -3.96 1.89
C HIS A 50 -13.10 -2.46 1.84
N LEU A 51 -14.40 -2.11 1.97
CA LEU A 51 -14.84 -0.72 2.03
C LEU A 51 -14.19 0.02 3.20
N ARG A 52 -14.15 -0.59 4.39
CA ARG A 52 -13.52 -0.03 5.58
C ARG A 52 -12.04 0.28 5.37
N LEU A 53 -11.28 -0.65 4.83
CA LEU A 53 -9.86 -0.46 4.54
C LEU A 53 -9.62 0.63 3.48
N GLN A 54 -10.46 0.69 2.43
CA GLN A 54 -10.37 1.77 1.45
C GLN A 54 -10.62 3.14 2.08
N LEU A 55 -11.66 3.27 2.90
CA LEU A 55 -12.00 4.52 3.58
C LEU A 55 -10.89 4.96 4.54
N ILE A 56 -10.30 4.03 5.32
CA ILE A 56 -9.18 4.32 6.21
C ILE A 56 -8.01 4.89 5.43
N ASN A 57 -7.59 4.23 4.35
CA ASN A 57 -6.46 4.68 3.54
C ASN A 57 -6.70 6.05 2.91
N TRP A 58 -7.88 6.30 2.35
CA TRP A 58 -8.22 7.61 1.80
C TRP A 58 -8.24 8.72 2.86
N LEU A 59 -8.76 8.44 4.05
CA LEU A 59 -8.74 9.39 5.16
C LEU A 59 -7.32 9.62 5.71
N CYS A 60 -6.42 8.64 5.60
CA CYS A 60 -5.00 8.84 5.89
C CYS A 60 -4.34 9.80 4.90
N ALA A 61 -4.64 9.69 3.61
CA ALA A 61 -4.06 10.55 2.58
C ALA A 61 -4.58 11.99 2.62
N LYS A 62 -5.83 12.19 3.04
CA LYS A 62 -6.48 13.49 3.10
C LYS A 62 -6.73 13.88 4.56
N GLU A 63 -6.30 15.07 4.95
CA GLU A 63 -6.48 15.55 6.34
C GLU A 63 -7.95 15.70 6.71
N ARG A 64 -8.72 16.24 5.79
CA ARG A 64 -10.16 16.49 5.93
C ARG A 64 -10.83 16.17 4.61
N CYS A 65 -11.82 15.31 4.63
CA CYS A 65 -12.60 14.96 3.45
C CYS A 65 -14.06 15.26 3.66
N THR A 66 -14.70 15.82 2.63
CA THR A 66 -16.16 15.86 2.55
C THR A 66 -16.67 14.49 2.06
N HIS A 67 -17.95 14.19 2.33
CA HIS A 67 -18.57 12.96 1.84
C HIS A 67 -18.46 12.82 0.32
N SER A 68 -18.64 13.92 -0.42
CA SER A 68 -18.54 13.91 -1.88
C SER A 68 -17.12 13.67 -2.40
N GLN A 69 -16.10 14.11 -1.66
CA GLN A 69 -14.70 13.82 -2.00
C GLN A 69 -14.39 12.33 -1.77
N ILE A 70 -14.81 11.78 -0.63
CA ILE A 70 -14.65 10.36 -0.32
C ILE A 70 -15.36 9.50 -1.39
N SER A 71 -16.60 9.85 -1.73
CA SER A 71 -17.36 9.10 -2.74
C SER A 71 -16.67 9.08 -4.11
N LYS A 72 -16.01 10.16 -4.52
CA LYS A 72 -15.30 10.21 -5.80
C LYS A 72 -14.10 9.25 -5.89
N GLU A 73 -13.47 8.96 -4.75
CA GLU A 73 -12.31 8.07 -4.68
C GLU A 73 -12.71 6.59 -4.61
N LEU A 74 -13.98 6.29 -4.33
CA LEU A 74 -14.50 4.94 -4.28
C LEU A 74 -14.98 4.47 -5.66
N SER A 75 -14.85 3.17 -5.92
CA SER A 75 -15.49 2.57 -7.09
C SER A 75 -17.01 2.72 -7.02
N HIS A 76 -17.68 2.72 -8.18
CA HIS A 76 -19.14 2.89 -8.25
C HIS A 76 -19.90 1.86 -7.39
N ALA A 77 -19.41 0.63 -7.30
CA ALA A 77 -19.98 -0.41 -6.47
C ALA A 77 -19.91 -0.06 -4.97
N LEU A 78 -18.78 0.48 -4.52
CA LEU A 78 -18.59 0.86 -3.13
C LEU A 78 -19.31 2.18 -2.77
N GLN A 79 -19.50 3.07 -3.72
CA GLN A 79 -20.33 4.28 -3.52
C GLN A 79 -21.79 3.94 -3.18
N ALA A 80 -22.33 2.89 -3.81
CA ALA A 80 -23.67 2.41 -3.58
C ALA A 80 -23.81 1.44 -2.38
N HIS A 81 -22.71 1.19 -1.66
CA HIS A 81 -22.72 0.21 -0.59
C HIS A 81 -23.60 0.66 0.59
N PRO A 82 -24.57 -0.18 1.06
CA PRO A 82 -25.57 0.23 2.05
C PRO A 82 -24.99 0.60 3.40
N LYS A 83 -23.79 0.12 3.73
CA LYS A 83 -23.10 0.41 4.99
C LYS A 83 -22.04 1.52 4.91
N LEU A 84 -21.97 2.24 3.80
CA LEU A 84 -20.96 3.30 3.62
C LEU A 84 -21.00 4.33 4.77
N ASP A 85 -22.18 4.87 5.06
CA ASP A 85 -22.35 5.88 6.10
C ASP A 85 -22.13 5.33 7.52
N GLU A 86 -22.50 4.08 7.76
CA GLU A 86 -22.30 3.41 9.04
C GLU A 86 -20.79 3.24 9.32
N ILE A 87 -20.07 2.66 8.37
CA ILE A 87 -18.63 2.44 8.47
C ILE A 87 -17.88 3.77 8.58
N LEU A 88 -18.29 4.79 7.81
CA LEU A 88 -17.66 6.11 7.87
C LEU A 88 -17.81 6.76 9.25
N ARG A 89 -18.97 6.65 9.91
CA ARG A 89 -19.19 7.14 11.28
C ARG A 89 -18.38 6.33 12.31
N GLU A 90 -18.19 5.06 12.08
CA GLU A 90 -17.37 4.21 12.95
C GLU A 90 -15.91 4.66 12.95
N ILE A 91 -15.31 4.84 11.76
CA ILE A 91 -13.86 5.06 11.60
C ILE A 91 -13.45 6.53 11.67
N ALA A 92 -14.36 7.47 11.43
CA ALA A 92 -14.04 8.90 11.33
C ALA A 92 -14.80 9.75 12.34
N ASP A 93 -14.13 10.81 12.79
CA ASP A 93 -14.75 11.89 13.52
C ASP A 93 -15.40 12.85 12.53
N TYR A 94 -16.60 13.27 12.89
CA TYR A 94 -17.40 14.18 12.10
C TYR A 94 -17.36 15.59 12.69
N SER A 95 -16.87 16.54 11.88
CA SER A 95 -16.90 17.95 12.24
C SER A 95 -18.11 18.63 11.63
N ALA A 96 -19.00 19.16 12.50
CA ALA A 96 -20.15 19.95 12.07
C ALA A 96 -19.70 21.28 11.46
N PRO A 97 -20.38 21.79 10.43
CA PRO A 97 -20.01 23.04 9.78
C PRO A 97 -20.19 24.22 10.73
N ARG A 98 -19.18 25.08 10.82
CA ARG A 98 -19.33 26.45 11.36
C ARG A 98 -19.61 27.36 10.17
N LEU A 99 -20.81 27.96 10.16
CA LEU A 99 -21.29 29.12 9.36
C LEU A 99 -20.99 29.22 7.85
N GLN A 100 -20.24 28.38 7.19
CA GLN A 100 -20.01 28.27 5.74
C GLN A 100 -19.05 27.11 5.38
N GLU A 101 -18.62 26.30 6.36
CA GLU A 101 -17.73 25.18 6.10
C GLU A 101 -18.53 23.93 5.75
N HIS A 102 -18.00 23.16 4.80
CA HIS A 102 -18.57 21.84 4.49
C HIS A 102 -18.30 20.87 5.65
N ARG A 103 -19.17 19.88 5.79
CA ARG A 103 -19.00 18.77 6.72
C ARG A 103 -17.74 17.98 6.38
N HIS A 104 -16.84 17.80 7.33
CA HIS A 104 -15.58 17.09 7.13
C HIS A 104 -15.50 15.84 8.00
N TYR A 105 -14.86 14.83 7.45
CA TYR A 105 -14.49 13.61 8.13
C TYR A 105 -12.98 13.58 8.32
N THR A 106 -12.54 13.17 9.52
CA THR A 106 -11.14 13.01 9.89
C THR A 106 -10.96 11.63 10.50
N LEU A 107 -9.92 10.89 10.14
CA LEU A 107 -9.70 9.55 10.66
C LEU A 107 -9.48 9.57 12.17
N LYS A 108 -10.19 8.72 12.91
CA LYS A 108 -9.98 8.54 14.35
C LYS A 108 -8.62 7.90 14.60
N LYS A 109 -7.98 8.30 15.70
CA LYS A 109 -6.65 7.84 16.07
C LYS A 109 -6.52 6.32 16.17
N ALA A 110 -7.57 5.64 16.60
CA ALA A 110 -7.58 4.19 16.78
C ALA A 110 -7.41 3.39 15.47
N PHE A 111 -7.69 4.00 14.31
CA PHE A 111 -7.66 3.31 13.01
C PHE A 111 -6.39 3.58 12.20
N TRP A 112 -5.45 4.39 12.71
CA TRP A 112 -4.16 4.59 12.04
C TRP A 112 -3.34 3.30 11.93
N ASP A 113 -3.54 2.34 12.83
CA ASP A 113 -2.90 1.03 12.78
C ASP A 113 -3.29 0.18 11.55
N ASP A 114 -4.44 0.49 10.94
CA ASP A 114 -4.95 -0.19 9.75
C ASP A 114 -4.47 0.48 8.44
N PHE A 115 -3.70 1.56 8.53
CA PHE A 115 -3.10 2.23 7.38
C PHE A 115 -2.16 1.30 6.62
N ASP A 116 -2.30 1.29 5.30
CA ASP A 116 -1.45 0.54 4.38
C ASP A 116 -0.64 1.48 3.47
N PRO A 117 0.67 1.63 3.69
CA PRO A 117 1.50 2.48 2.85
C PRO A 117 1.61 2.01 1.39
N TYR A 118 1.22 0.76 1.12
CA TYR A 118 1.22 0.16 -0.22
C TYR A 118 -0.19 0.03 -0.80
N PHE A 119 -1.11 0.87 -0.36
CA PHE A 119 -2.47 0.85 -0.87
C PHE A 119 -2.51 1.13 -2.38
N ALA A 120 -3.10 0.21 -3.14
CA ALA A 120 -3.01 0.16 -4.60
C ALA A 120 -3.57 1.38 -5.34
N HIS A 121 -4.51 2.10 -4.71
CA HIS A 121 -5.19 3.23 -5.33
C HIS A 121 -4.53 4.58 -5.01
N PHE A 122 -3.44 4.60 -4.23
CA PHE A 122 -2.72 5.83 -3.99
C PHE A 122 -1.96 6.29 -5.23
N SER A 123 -2.06 7.58 -5.52
CA SER A 123 -1.04 8.26 -6.29
C SER A 123 0.26 8.32 -5.47
N ARG A 124 1.38 8.64 -6.11
CA ARG A 124 2.64 8.83 -5.38
C ARG A 124 2.53 9.91 -4.31
N GLU A 125 1.90 11.02 -4.64
CA GLU A 125 1.68 12.14 -3.72
C GLU A 125 0.78 11.74 -2.55
N ASP A 126 -0.32 11.01 -2.80
CA ASP A 126 -1.19 10.53 -1.74
C ASP A 126 -0.48 9.57 -0.79
N ALA A 127 0.38 8.69 -1.33
CA ALA A 127 1.16 7.76 -0.52
C ALA A 127 2.16 8.48 0.39
N GLU A 128 2.88 9.48 -0.14
CA GLU A 128 3.82 10.31 0.61
C GLU A 128 3.08 11.09 1.71
N ASN A 129 1.98 11.77 1.38
CA ASN A 129 1.16 12.51 2.32
C ASN A 129 0.57 11.61 3.43
N ALA A 130 0.06 10.44 3.07
CA ALA A 130 -0.49 9.49 4.04
C ALA A 130 0.58 8.98 5.00
N LEU A 131 1.78 8.66 4.49
CA LEU A 131 2.89 8.19 5.30
C LEU A 131 3.38 9.25 6.28
N ASP A 132 3.55 10.49 5.82
CA ASP A 132 3.98 11.61 6.68
C ASP A 132 2.99 11.85 7.82
N ARG A 133 1.70 11.82 7.54
CA ARG A 133 0.65 11.95 8.55
C ARG A 133 0.60 10.78 9.51
N ALA A 134 0.77 9.57 9.01
CA ALA A 134 0.83 8.37 9.83
C ALA A 134 1.97 8.48 10.85
N MET A 135 3.15 8.92 10.43
CA MET A 135 4.29 9.16 11.32
C MET A 135 4.01 10.29 12.32
N GLN A 136 3.42 11.41 11.87
CA GLN A 136 3.07 12.55 12.73
C GLN A 136 1.98 12.21 13.75
N SER A 137 1.07 11.31 13.42
CA SER A 137 -0.02 10.89 14.32
C SER A 137 0.49 10.25 15.61
N GLY A 138 1.70 9.67 15.58
CA GLY A 138 2.29 8.87 16.65
C GLY A 138 1.48 7.62 17.01
N ALA A 139 0.40 7.35 16.26
CA ALA A 139 -0.43 6.18 16.44
C ALA A 139 -0.04 5.03 15.51
N TRP A 140 0.66 5.33 14.43
CA TRP A 140 1.15 4.34 13.49
C TRP A 140 2.65 4.09 13.73
N ALA A 141 3.01 2.84 13.90
CA ALA A 141 4.40 2.41 13.88
C ALA A 141 4.61 1.49 12.67
N PRO A 142 5.71 1.63 11.92
CA PRO A 142 6.02 0.71 10.84
C PRO A 142 6.09 -0.71 11.41
N LYS A 143 4.99 -1.43 11.30
CA LYS A 143 4.96 -2.83 11.70
C LYS A 143 5.75 -3.59 10.64
N GLN A 144 6.90 -4.12 11.01
CA GLN A 144 7.66 -5.08 10.17
C GLN A 144 6.87 -6.37 9.88
N GLN A 145 5.70 -6.50 10.45
CA GLN A 145 4.81 -7.62 10.20
C GLN A 145 4.00 -7.33 8.94
N LEU A 146 4.42 -7.94 7.85
CA LEU A 146 3.48 -8.31 6.79
C LEU A 146 2.27 -8.93 7.51
N ARG A 147 1.10 -8.27 7.45
CA ARG A 147 -0.15 -8.94 7.84
C ARG A 147 -0.13 -10.27 7.09
N THR A 148 -0.01 -11.36 7.82
CA THR A 148 -0.14 -12.67 7.18
C THR A 148 -1.49 -12.67 6.49
N PRO A 149 -1.52 -12.82 5.17
CA PRO A 149 -2.80 -12.88 4.47
C PRO A 149 -3.64 -13.94 5.15
N GLY A 150 -4.92 -13.62 5.41
CA GLY A 150 -5.86 -14.58 5.96
C GLY A 150 -5.76 -15.87 5.16
N ARG A 151 -5.98 -17.01 5.81
CA ARG A 151 -5.92 -18.32 5.14
C ARG A 151 -6.77 -18.25 3.85
N PRO A 152 -6.18 -18.53 2.68
CA PRO A 152 -6.94 -18.52 1.43
C PRO A 152 -8.13 -19.48 1.52
N PRO A 153 -9.25 -19.20 0.83
CA PRO A 153 -10.37 -20.14 0.78
C PRO A 153 -9.88 -21.50 0.27
N ALA A 154 -10.53 -22.56 0.73
CA ALA A 154 -10.13 -23.95 0.53
C ALA A 154 -9.60 -24.30 -0.88
N PRO A 155 -10.25 -23.86 -2.00
CA PRO A 155 -9.76 -24.19 -3.35
C PRO A 155 -8.35 -23.64 -3.66
N LEU A 156 -8.00 -22.48 -3.11
CA LEU A 156 -6.67 -21.89 -3.28
C LEU A 156 -5.64 -22.48 -2.31
N GLY A 157 -6.09 -22.90 -1.13
CA GLY A 157 -5.28 -23.63 -0.16
C GLY A 157 -4.79 -24.96 -0.73
N ASP A 158 -5.64 -25.67 -1.43
CA ASP A 158 -5.32 -26.96 -2.06
C ASP A 158 -4.33 -26.79 -3.22
N ILE A 159 -4.49 -25.75 -4.06
CA ILE A 159 -3.56 -25.43 -5.15
C ILE A 159 -2.18 -25.06 -4.60
N LEU A 160 -2.12 -24.25 -3.56
CA LEU A 160 -0.85 -23.86 -2.92
C LEU A 160 -0.17 -25.05 -2.24
N ALA A 161 -0.94 -25.97 -1.64
CA ALA A 161 -0.42 -27.19 -1.05
C ALA A 161 0.19 -28.12 -2.11
N VAL A 162 -0.43 -28.23 -3.28
CA VAL A 162 0.09 -29.01 -4.44
C VAL A 162 1.37 -28.38 -5.00
N LEU A 163 1.45 -27.04 -5.08
CA LEU A 163 2.65 -26.34 -5.57
C LEU A 163 3.80 -26.37 -4.55
N ALA A 164 3.52 -26.53 -3.27
CA ALA A 164 4.53 -26.65 -2.21
C ALA A 164 4.99 -28.09 -1.96
N ALA A 165 4.36 -29.09 -2.57
CA ALA A 165 4.77 -30.48 -2.43
C ALA A 165 6.15 -30.68 -3.11
N PRO A 166 7.15 -31.28 -2.43
CA PRO A 166 8.43 -31.59 -3.04
C PRO A 166 8.21 -32.55 -4.21
N ALA A 167 8.82 -32.25 -5.36
CA ALA A 167 8.85 -33.17 -6.50
C ALA A 167 9.53 -34.47 -6.07
N THR A 168 8.78 -35.57 -6.03
CA THR A 168 9.28 -36.93 -5.79
C THR A 168 9.89 -37.52 -7.03
#